data_21ceb2b1a7c34387775ba2b5fbb91452
#
_entry.id   21ceb2b1a7c34387775ba2b5fbb91452
#
_cell.length_a   1.000
_cell.length_b   1.000
_cell.length_c   1.000
_cell.angle_alpha   90.00
_cell.angle_beta   90.00
_cell.angle_gamma   90.00
#
_symmetry.space_group_name_H-M   'P 1'
#
loop_
_entity.id
_entity.type
_entity.pdbx_description
1 polymer ?
#
loop_
_entity_poly.entity_id
_entity_poly.type
_entity_poly.pdbx_seq_one_letter_code
_entity_poly.pdbx_strand_id
1 'polypeptide(L)'
;MKKLALKVYCQNVWNSTPLNRTALQRDLIFDHDADVCLFQECGPKTIRAGEDALPPMLAVRYDEVPTEVGGQNYTPVFYKRDRFDLIDCGYFLFEGKNDANSKSVTWAVLAEKESGVRFGVCSTHFWWKCNEPDDNAQRLANAAALLNCVMDIKQRFDVPVIAGGDLNCGICSSQGEEPWLWLCDRLTDVRAAAPITTDMMTHHAYPIKDEAGLYFDGEMPRRTLDHLFVTDDCRMQLHSFAVDTSQRALATSDHCPLILNATVTGE
;
A
#
# COMPACT_ATOMS: atom_id res chain seq x y z
N MET A 1 15.67 -23.72 8.70
CA MET A 1 15.11 -22.46 8.13
C MET A 1 13.93 -22.03 8.98
N LYS A 2 13.98 -20.84 9.48
CA LYS A 2 12.88 -20.21 10.24
C LYS A 2 11.82 -19.71 9.27
N LYS A 3 10.57 -19.63 9.71
CA LYS A 3 9.44 -19.23 8.87
C LYS A 3 8.61 -18.15 9.56
N LEU A 4 8.28 -17.11 8.82
CA LEU A 4 7.42 -16.02 9.22
C LEU A 4 6.15 -16.06 8.36
N ALA A 5 4.98 -16.35 8.95
CA ALA A 5 3.71 -16.09 8.31
C ALA A 5 3.45 -14.58 8.35
N LEU A 6 3.20 -13.97 7.21
CA LEU A 6 3.08 -12.53 7.03
C LEU A 6 1.75 -12.18 6.35
N LYS A 7 1.05 -11.21 6.92
CA LYS A 7 -0.14 -10.59 6.30
C LYS A 7 0.13 -9.11 6.04
N VAL A 8 -0.02 -8.68 4.80
CA VAL A 8 0.13 -7.27 4.38
C VAL A 8 -1.23 -6.71 3.97
N TYR A 9 -1.54 -5.54 4.47
CA TYR A 9 -2.68 -4.71 4.09
C TYR A 9 -2.18 -3.51 3.28
N CYS A 10 -2.78 -3.23 2.14
CA CYS A 10 -2.43 -2.06 1.34
C CYS A 10 -3.71 -1.34 0.90
N GLN A 11 -3.77 -0.01 1.12
CA GLN A 11 -4.93 0.79 0.72
C GLN A 11 -4.56 2.26 0.51
N ASN A 12 -5.03 2.84 -0.58
CA ASN A 12 -5.20 4.29 -0.68
C ASN A 12 -6.38 4.66 0.24
N VAL A 13 -6.10 5.44 1.31
CA VAL A 13 -7.09 5.79 2.34
C VAL A 13 -7.89 7.05 2.02
N TRP A 14 -7.71 7.57 0.80
CA TRP A 14 -8.41 8.74 0.27
C TRP A 14 -8.28 10.01 1.13
N ASN A 15 -7.35 10.87 0.79
CA ASN A 15 -7.05 12.11 1.52
C ASN A 15 -8.25 13.06 1.71
N SER A 16 -9.31 12.90 0.94
CA SER A 16 -10.56 13.65 1.07
C SER A 16 -11.61 12.92 1.91
N THR A 17 -11.25 11.82 2.56
CA THR A 17 -12.15 11.06 3.43
C THR A 17 -12.78 11.96 4.49
N PRO A 18 -14.10 11.95 4.64
CA PRO A 18 -14.76 12.63 5.74
C PRO A 18 -14.28 12.08 7.09
N LEU A 19 -14.05 12.95 8.07
CA LEU A 19 -13.47 12.62 9.38
C LEU A 19 -14.17 11.46 10.10
N ASN A 20 -15.48 11.29 9.93
CA ASN A 20 -16.23 10.18 10.55
C ASN A 20 -15.92 8.79 9.97
N ARG A 21 -15.08 8.67 8.92
CA ARG A 21 -14.70 7.38 8.33
C ARG A 21 -13.40 6.81 8.86
N THR A 22 -12.59 7.60 9.53
CA THR A 22 -11.30 7.15 10.08
C THR A 22 -11.46 6.07 11.13
N ALA A 23 -12.49 6.14 11.97
CA ALA A 23 -12.82 5.08 12.93
C ALA A 23 -13.23 3.78 12.22
N LEU A 24 -14.02 3.88 11.15
CA LEU A 24 -14.42 2.72 10.34
C LEU A 24 -13.21 2.10 9.61
N GLN A 25 -12.29 2.93 9.11
CA GLN A 25 -11.02 2.47 8.53
C GLN A 25 -10.14 1.75 9.56
N ARG A 26 -9.99 2.33 10.76
CA ARG A 26 -9.26 1.68 11.86
C ARG A 26 -9.85 0.30 12.17
N ASP A 27 -11.16 0.20 12.30
CA ASP A 27 -11.85 -1.06 12.64
C ASP A 27 -11.66 -2.10 11.53
N LEU A 28 -11.70 -1.68 10.26
CA LEU A 28 -11.42 -2.54 9.11
C LEU A 28 -9.98 -3.08 9.14
N ILE A 29 -8.99 -2.20 9.39
CA ILE A 29 -7.58 -2.57 9.52
C ILE A 29 -7.37 -3.56 10.68
N PHE A 30 -8.02 -3.30 11.82
CA PHE A 30 -7.91 -4.17 13.00
C PHE A 30 -8.58 -5.54 12.79
N ASP A 31 -9.69 -5.60 12.06
CA ASP A 31 -10.36 -6.86 11.73
C ASP A 31 -9.54 -7.72 10.78
N HIS A 32 -8.81 -7.10 9.84
CA HIS A 32 -7.86 -7.83 9.01
C HIS A 32 -6.65 -8.32 9.79
N ASP A 33 -6.33 -7.70 10.92
CA ASP A 33 -5.20 -8.04 11.79
C ASP A 33 -3.88 -8.20 11.00
N ALA A 34 -3.63 -7.27 10.06
CA ALA A 34 -2.46 -7.29 9.23
C ALA A 34 -1.18 -7.01 10.03
N ASP A 35 -0.08 -7.57 9.61
CA ASP A 35 1.23 -7.38 10.25
C ASP A 35 1.89 -6.09 9.84
N VAL A 36 1.70 -5.72 8.57
CA VAL A 36 2.18 -4.48 7.95
C VAL A 36 1.07 -3.84 7.14
N CYS A 37 0.95 -2.51 7.23
CA CYS A 37 0.02 -1.72 6.45
C CYS A 37 0.77 -0.71 5.59
N LEU A 38 0.43 -0.67 4.30
CA LEU A 38 0.96 0.26 3.31
C LEU A 38 -0.17 1.21 2.92
N PHE A 39 -0.05 2.49 3.24
CA PHE A 39 -1.09 3.46 2.93
C PHE A 39 -0.66 4.44 1.85
N GLN A 40 -1.63 4.94 1.09
CA GLN A 40 -1.49 6.05 0.16
C GLN A 40 -2.54 7.10 0.51
N GLU A 41 -2.28 8.35 0.12
CA GLU A 41 -3.12 9.50 0.46
C GLU A 41 -3.33 9.72 1.97
N CYS A 42 -2.48 9.17 2.82
CA CYS A 42 -2.53 9.40 4.26
C CYS A 42 -2.02 10.81 4.61
N GLY A 43 -2.68 11.82 4.06
CA GLY A 43 -2.22 13.21 4.06
C GLY A 43 -2.51 13.99 5.34
N PRO A 44 -1.78 15.09 5.57
CA PRO A 44 -1.80 15.83 6.83
C PRO A 44 -3.09 16.61 7.10
N LYS A 45 -3.91 16.89 6.07
CA LYS A 45 -5.06 17.79 6.20
C LYS A 45 -6.36 17.10 6.62
N THR A 46 -6.47 15.79 6.41
CA THR A 46 -7.69 15.02 6.67
C THR A 46 -7.42 13.81 7.54
N ILE A 47 -6.79 12.79 6.97
CA ILE A 47 -6.54 11.50 7.64
C ILE A 47 -5.66 11.65 8.88
N ARG A 48 -4.75 12.62 8.90
CA ARG A 48 -3.85 12.91 10.01
C ARG A 48 -4.29 14.08 10.88
N ALA A 49 -5.42 14.72 10.57
CA ALA A 49 -5.86 15.92 11.25
C ALA A 49 -6.91 15.61 12.33
N GLY A 50 -6.85 16.37 13.45
CA GLY A 50 -7.85 16.32 14.50
C GLY A 50 -7.74 15.15 15.47
N GLU A 51 -8.73 15.04 16.34
CA GLU A 51 -8.79 14.02 17.40
C GLU A 51 -9.05 12.62 16.84
N ASP A 52 -9.74 12.56 15.69
CA ASP A 52 -10.08 11.31 14.99
C ASP A 52 -9.07 10.94 13.90
N ALA A 53 -7.83 11.40 14.01
CA ALA A 53 -6.79 11.07 13.04
C ALA A 53 -6.46 9.57 13.03
N LEU A 54 -6.30 8.98 11.85
CA LEU A 54 -6.05 7.54 11.70
C LEU A 54 -4.73 7.10 12.36
N PRO A 55 -3.58 7.77 12.18
CA PRO A 55 -2.33 7.33 12.79
C PRO A 55 -2.36 7.20 14.32
N PRO A 56 -2.87 8.16 15.10
CA PRO A 56 -3.05 7.98 16.54
C PRO A 56 -3.93 6.80 16.92
N MET A 57 -5.01 6.54 16.15
CA MET A 57 -5.87 5.38 16.39
C MET A 57 -5.15 4.05 16.15
N LEU A 58 -4.23 3.99 15.19
CA LEU A 58 -3.43 2.80 14.90
C LEU A 58 -2.31 2.60 15.92
N ALA A 59 -1.85 3.66 16.58
CA ALA A 59 -0.72 3.63 17.50
C ALA A 59 -0.92 2.72 18.74
N VAL A 60 -2.12 2.19 18.95
CA VAL A 60 -2.37 1.19 20.00
C VAL A 60 -1.77 -0.18 19.67
N ARG A 61 -1.55 -0.48 18.38
CA ARG A 61 -1.01 -1.77 17.90
C ARG A 61 0.20 -1.62 16.97
N TYR A 62 0.29 -0.52 16.25
CA TYR A 62 1.25 -0.31 15.18
C TYR A 62 2.19 0.85 15.50
N ASP A 63 3.42 0.73 15.05
CA ASP A 63 4.32 1.85 14.91
C ASP A 63 4.33 2.31 13.46
N GLU A 64 4.40 3.63 13.26
CA GLU A 64 4.65 4.21 11.95
C GLU A 64 6.15 4.26 11.68
N VAL A 65 6.56 3.87 10.48
CA VAL A 65 7.95 4.00 10.03
C VAL A 65 8.34 5.48 10.05
N PRO A 66 9.37 5.87 10.80
CA PRO A 66 9.79 7.26 10.91
C PRO A 66 10.37 7.75 9.58
N THR A 67 9.99 8.96 9.19
CA THR A 67 10.53 9.66 8.03
C THR A 67 10.91 11.08 8.39
N GLU A 68 11.84 11.70 7.65
CA GLU A 68 12.25 13.07 7.87
C GLU A 68 11.11 14.09 7.69
N VAL A 69 10.07 13.73 6.93
CA VAL A 69 8.89 14.56 6.69
C VAL A 69 7.79 14.36 7.74
N GLY A 70 7.92 13.36 8.61
CA GLY A 70 6.97 13.07 9.69
C GLY A 70 5.53 13.03 9.22
N GLY A 71 4.65 13.80 9.85
CA GLY A 71 3.22 13.86 9.53
C GLY A 71 2.87 14.39 8.13
N GLN A 72 3.83 14.80 7.32
CA GLN A 72 3.64 15.18 5.92
C GLN A 72 3.79 13.98 4.95
N ASN A 73 4.07 12.78 5.46
CA ASN A 73 4.19 11.58 4.67
C ASN A 73 2.82 11.09 4.19
N TYR A 74 2.61 11.06 2.86
CA TYR A 74 1.37 10.58 2.23
C TYR A 74 1.35 9.07 1.97
N THR A 75 2.51 8.40 2.03
CA THR A 75 2.66 6.96 1.75
C THR A 75 3.24 6.21 2.96
N PRO A 76 2.73 6.40 4.20
CA PRO A 76 3.34 5.78 5.37
C PRO A 76 3.24 4.26 5.37
N VAL A 77 4.19 3.65 6.03
CA VAL A 77 4.21 2.24 6.38
C VAL A 77 3.98 2.11 7.88
N PHE A 78 3.06 1.22 8.27
CA PHE A 78 2.83 0.85 9.67
C PHE A 78 3.11 -0.63 9.86
N TYR A 79 3.64 -1.02 11.02
CA TYR A 79 3.96 -2.41 11.36
C TYR A 79 3.58 -2.71 12.81
N LYS A 80 3.19 -3.95 13.11
CA LYS A 80 2.89 -4.39 14.49
C LYS A 80 4.10 -4.23 15.38
N ARG A 81 4.00 -3.33 16.36
CA ARG A 81 5.08 -2.97 17.30
C ARG A 81 5.58 -4.13 18.12
N ASP A 82 4.68 -4.99 18.57
CA ASP A 82 4.99 -6.14 19.42
C ASP A 82 5.66 -7.28 18.63
N ARG A 83 5.49 -7.29 17.32
CA ARG A 83 5.97 -8.37 16.45
C ARG A 83 7.29 -8.09 15.75
N PHE A 84 7.54 -6.84 15.38
CA PHE A 84 8.68 -6.48 14.53
C PHE A 84 9.59 -5.44 15.16
N ASP A 85 10.89 -5.56 14.82
CA ASP A 85 11.88 -4.51 14.97
C ASP A 85 12.13 -3.84 13.62
N LEU A 86 12.24 -2.51 13.63
CA LEU A 86 12.66 -1.73 12.47
C LEU A 86 14.19 -1.78 12.35
N ILE A 87 14.70 -2.30 11.25
CA ILE A 87 16.14 -2.43 10.99
C ILE A 87 16.68 -1.20 10.27
N ASP A 88 15.99 -0.78 9.21
CA ASP A 88 16.31 0.42 8.44
C ASP A 88 15.08 0.92 7.72
N CYS A 89 15.07 2.19 7.34
CA CYS A 89 13.96 2.80 6.62
C CYS A 89 14.41 4.02 5.83
N GLY A 90 13.52 4.49 4.96
CA GLY A 90 13.73 5.73 4.25
C GLY A 90 12.49 6.20 3.52
N TYR A 91 12.64 7.40 2.95
CA TYR A 91 11.59 8.10 2.24
C TYR A 91 12.20 8.92 1.11
N PHE A 92 11.51 8.99 -0.01
CA PHE A 92 11.84 9.97 -1.06
C PHE A 92 10.60 10.37 -1.85
N LEU A 93 10.63 11.61 -2.36
CA LEU A 93 9.65 12.12 -3.31
C LEU A 93 10.06 11.70 -4.72
N PHE A 94 9.08 11.39 -5.56
CA PHE A 94 9.35 11.24 -6.97
C PHE A 94 9.70 12.59 -7.59
N GLU A 95 10.69 12.57 -8.47
CA GLU A 95 11.06 13.72 -9.28
C GLU A 95 9.99 14.01 -10.35
N GLY A 96 9.92 15.25 -10.80
CA GLY A 96 9.03 15.72 -11.85
C GLY A 96 7.65 16.12 -11.33
N LYS A 97 6.60 15.61 -11.96
CA LYS A 97 5.22 15.97 -11.59
C LYS A 97 4.86 15.41 -10.22
N ASN A 98 4.55 16.30 -9.30
CA ASN A 98 4.13 15.98 -7.95
C ASN A 98 3.20 17.08 -7.42
N ASP A 99 2.10 16.72 -6.78
CA ASP A 99 1.19 17.66 -6.16
C ASP A 99 1.21 17.48 -4.63
N ALA A 100 1.40 18.57 -3.92
CA ALA A 100 1.48 18.61 -2.46
C ALA A 100 2.51 17.63 -1.85
N ASN A 101 3.54 17.22 -2.60
CA ASN A 101 4.50 16.20 -2.21
C ASN A 101 3.86 14.86 -1.84
N SER A 102 2.76 14.50 -2.53
CA SER A 102 1.98 13.30 -2.24
C SER A 102 2.46 12.06 -3.01
N LYS A 103 3.34 12.25 -4.01
CA LYS A 103 3.86 11.16 -4.85
C LYS A 103 5.26 10.79 -4.37
N SER A 104 5.33 9.65 -3.70
CA SER A 104 6.51 9.27 -2.91
C SER A 104 6.64 7.77 -2.73
N VAL A 105 7.75 7.35 -2.15
CA VAL A 105 7.98 6.01 -1.62
C VAL A 105 8.40 6.13 -0.17
N THR A 106 7.77 5.35 0.70
CA THR A 106 8.26 5.03 2.04
C THR A 106 8.65 3.57 2.06
N TRP A 107 9.83 3.25 2.54
CA TRP A 107 10.30 1.88 2.65
C TRP A 107 10.81 1.56 4.05
N ALA A 108 10.77 0.27 4.40
CA ALA A 108 11.32 -0.25 5.64
C ALA A 108 11.88 -1.66 5.44
N VAL A 109 12.90 -2.00 6.21
CA VAL A 109 13.36 -3.36 6.45
C VAL A 109 12.97 -3.72 7.87
N LEU A 110 12.21 -4.80 8.02
CA LEU A 110 11.67 -5.29 9.29
C LEU A 110 12.28 -6.66 9.64
N ALA A 111 12.46 -6.92 10.92
CA ALA A 111 12.82 -8.23 11.44
C ALA A 111 11.77 -8.72 12.44
N GLU A 112 11.27 -9.95 12.28
CA GLU A 112 10.39 -10.53 13.29
C GLU A 112 11.18 -10.83 14.56
N LYS A 113 10.68 -10.36 15.70
CA LYS A 113 11.37 -10.47 17.01
C LYS A 113 11.62 -11.91 17.45
N GLU A 114 10.69 -12.82 17.17
CA GLU A 114 10.79 -14.22 17.59
C GLU A 114 11.74 -15.02 16.73
N SER A 115 11.60 -14.92 15.40
CA SER A 115 12.38 -15.73 14.46
C SER A 115 13.66 -15.06 13.98
N GLY A 116 13.70 -13.71 13.98
CA GLY A 116 14.75 -12.91 13.34
C GLY A 116 14.64 -12.89 11.81
N VAL A 117 13.58 -13.45 11.22
CA VAL A 117 13.35 -13.42 9.78
C VAL A 117 13.14 -11.99 9.32
N ARG A 118 13.86 -11.57 8.27
CA ARG A 118 13.84 -10.20 7.75
C ARG A 118 13.17 -10.13 6.37
N PHE A 119 12.54 -8.99 6.09
CA PHE A 119 11.96 -8.67 4.79
C PHE A 119 11.91 -7.15 4.60
N GLY A 120 11.85 -6.72 3.34
CA GLY A 120 11.63 -5.32 2.97
C GLY A 120 10.19 -5.04 2.57
N VAL A 121 9.74 -3.81 2.78
CA VAL A 121 8.44 -3.31 2.31
C VAL A 121 8.58 -1.91 1.73
N CYS A 122 7.77 -1.60 0.69
CA CYS A 122 7.67 -0.27 0.09
C CYS A 122 6.20 0.09 -0.13
N SER A 123 5.78 1.24 0.38
CA SER A 123 4.51 1.89 0.06
C SER A 123 4.73 3.02 -0.94
N THR A 124 3.93 3.08 -1.99
CA THR A 124 4.10 4.07 -3.07
C THR A 124 2.78 4.63 -3.57
N HIS A 125 2.85 5.84 -4.15
CA HIS A 125 1.73 6.48 -4.83
C HIS A 125 2.24 7.23 -6.07
N PHE A 126 1.83 6.81 -7.29
CA PHE A 126 2.29 7.37 -8.55
C PHE A 126 1.46 8.58 -8.99
N TRP A 127 1.92 9.26 -10.04
CA TRP A 127 1.22 10.37 -10.66
C TRP A 127 -0.16 9.96 -11.21
N TRP A 128 -1.19 10.76 -10.94
CA TRP A 128 -2.59 10.38 -11.16
C TRP A 128 -3.23 10.95 -12.43
N LYS A 129 -2.75 12.09 -12.96
CA LYS A 129 -3.37 12.71 -14.13
C LYS A 129 -3.09 11.93 -15.41
N CYS A 130 -3.96 12.14 -16.42
CA CYS A 130 -3.86 11.50 -17.74
C CYS A 130 -4.27 12.45 -18.87
N ASN A 131 -4.23 13.75 -18.65
CA ASN A 131 -4.66 14.78 -19.59
C ASN A 131 -3.51 15.43 -20.38
N GLU A 132 -2.25 15.17 -19.96
CA GLU A 132 -1.06 15.67 -20.64
C GLU A 132 -0.29 14.52 -21.32
N PRO A 133 0.37 14.77 -22.46
CA PRO A 133 1.09 13.73 -23.21
C PRO A 133 2.21 13.03 -22.42
N ASP A 134 2.81 13.73 -21.46
CA ASP A 134 3.92 13.24 -20.63
C ASP A 134 3.48 12.62 -19.29
N ASP A 135 2.18 12.56 -18.99
CA ASP A 135 1.68 11.98 -17.75
C ASP A 135 2.01 10.48 -17.62
N ASN A 136 1.98 9.74 -18.72
CA ASN A 136 2.37 8.34 -18.72
C ASN A 136 3.89 8.16 -18.54
N ALA A 137 4.70 9.03 -19.17
CA ALA A 137 6.15 9.04 -18.98
C ALA A 137 6.51 9.33 -17.51
N GLN A 138 5.74 10.20 -16.83
CA GLN A 138 5.92 10.44 -15.40
C GLN A 138 5.65 9.17 -14.57
N ARG A 139 4.57 8.40 -14.86
CA ARG A 139 4.32 7.13 -14.18
C ARG A 139 5.39 6.07 -14.45
N LEU A 140 5.92 6.00 -15.66
CA LEU A 140 7.06 5.14 -15.98
C LEU A 140 8.32 5.54 -15.19
N ALA A 141 8.58 6.84 -15.02
CA ALA A 141 9.67 7.32 -14.17
C ALA A 141 9.46 6.96 -12.71
N ASN A 142 8.20 7.06 -12.20
CA ASN A 142 7.85 6.61 -10.85
C ASN A 142 8.08 5.09 -10.69
N ALA A 143 7.69 4.29 -11.69
CA ALA A 143 7.90 2.84 -11.69
C ALA A 143 9.39 2.48 -11.65
N ALA A 144 10.21 3.18 -12.44
CA ALA A 144 11.67 2.97 -12.46
C ALA A 144 12.30 3.34 -11.10
N ALA A 145 11.90 4.45 -10.49
CA ALA A 145 12.40 4.86 -9.18
C ALA A 145 11.99 3.88 -8.08
N LEU A 146 10.74 3.36 -8.10
CA LEU A 146 10.30 2.31 -7.19
C LEU A 146 11.13 1.04 -7.36
N LEU A 147 11.32 0.56 -8.60
CA LEU A 147 12.13 -0.63 -8.88
C LEU A 147 13.56 -0.48 -8.35
N ASN A 148 14.20 0.67 -8.58
CA ASN A 148 15.55 0.94 -8.09
C ASN A 148 15.60 0.86 -6.55
N CYS A 149 14.62 1.42 -5.85
CA CYS A 149 14.50 1.32 -4.40
C CYS A 149 14.34 -0.14 -3.93
N VAL A 150 13.45 -0.91 -4.56
CA VAL A 150 13.22 -2.32 -4.25
C VAL A 150 14.50 -3.16 -4.43
N MET A 151 15.22 -2.93 -5.53
CA MET A 151 16.46 -3.66 -5.82
C MET A 151 17.61 -3.25 -4.91
N ASP A 152 17.71 -1.96 -4.51
CA ASP A 152 18.68 -1.50 -3.51
C ASP A 152 18.45 -2.17 -2.16
N ILE A 153 17.20 -2.20 -1.69
CA ILE A 153 16.84 -2.89 -0.44
C ILE A 153 17.21 -4.38 -0.52
N LYS A 154 16.79 -5.07 -1.60
CA LYS A 154 17.09 -6.48 -1.81
C LYS A 154 18.60 -6.75 -1.75
N GLN A 155 19.38 -5.91 -2.42
CA GLN A 155 20.83 -6.07 -2.49
C GLN A 155 21.54 -5.73 -1.18
N ARG A 156 21.18 -4.61 -0.53
CA ARG A 156 21.86 -4.13 0.70
C ARG A 156 21.60 -5.01 1.90
N PHE A 157 20.39 -5.53 2.04
CA PHE A 157 19.97 -6.27 3.23
C PHE A 157 19.84 -7.78 3.00
N ASP A 158 19.98 -8.22 1.76
CA ASP A 158 19.77 -9.61 1.35
C ASP A 158 18.42 -10.16 1.85
N VAL A 159 17.32 -9.49 1.49
CA VAL A 159 15.95 -9.81 1.91
C VAL A 159 15.00 -9.83 0.73
N PRO A 160 13.93 -10.65 0.76
CA PRO A 160 12.82 -10.48 -0.14
C PRO A 160 12.08 -9.17 0.17
N VAL A 161 11.53 -8.52 -0.87
CA VAL A 161 10.85 -7.22 -0.75
C VAL A 161 9.43 -7.32 -1.30
N ILE A 162 8.47 -6.74 -0.57
CA ILE A 162 7.09 -6.50 -1.00
C ILE A 162 6.96 -5.02 -1.30
N ALA A 163 6.47 -4.67 -2.47
CA ALA A 163 6.30 -3.28 -2.86
C ALA A 163 4.96 -3.07 -3.55
N GLY A 164 4.34 -1.92 -3.32
CA GLY A 164 3.12 -1.57 -4.03
C GLY A 164 2.37 -0.39 -3.41
N GLY A 165 1.17 -0.21 -3.91
CA GLY A 165 0.29 0.90 -3.58
C GLY A 165 -0.55 1.29 -4.78
N ASP A 166 -0.99 2.54 -4.80
CA ASP A 166 -1.73 3.13 -5.89
C ASP A 166 -0.75 3.58 -7.01
N LEU A 167 -0.69 2.81 -8.08
CA LEU A 167 0.13 3.13 -9.25
C LEU A 167 -0.57 4.09 -10.21
N ASN A 168 -1.85 4.39 -9.99
CA ASN A 168 -2.67 5.19 -10.90
C ASN A 168 -2.61 4.70 -12.36
N CYS A 169 -2.42 3.39 -12.56
CA CYS A 169 -2.42 2.71 -13.85
C CYS A 169 -2.72 1.22 -13.66
N GLY A 170 -3.24 0.56 -14.68
CA GLY A 170 -3.55 -0.87 -14.63
C GLY A 170 -4.82 -1.22 -15.39
N ILE A 171 -5.43 -2.34 -15.07
CA ILE A 171 -6.53 -2.98 -15.79
C ILE A 171 -7.76 -2.04 -15.84
N CYS A 172 -8.27 -1.80 -17.05
CA CYS A 172 -9.40 -0.90 -17.32
C CYS A 172 -9.19 0.56 -16.86
N SER A 173 -7.95 0.96 -16.62
CA SER A 173 -7.61 2.34 -16.23
C SER A 173 -7.58 3.27 -17.45
N SER A 174 -8.14 4.48 -17.32
CA SER A 174 -7.98 5.55 -18.29
C SER A 174 -6.55 6.07 -18.38
N GLN A 175 -5.75 5.84 -17.35
CA GLN A 175 -4.31 6.18 -17.29
C GLN A 175 -3.43 5.18 -18.04
N GLY A 176 -4.00 4.07 -18.54
CA GLY A 176 -3.28 3.02 -19.26
C GLY A 176 -2.69 1.96 -18.34
N GLU A 177 -2.02 0.99 -18.95
CA GLU A 177 -1.48 -0.20 -18.27
C GLU A 177 0.06 -0.26 -18.31
N GLU A 178 0.70 0.55 -19.17
CA GLU A 178 2.12 0.41 -19.48
C GLU A 178 3.04 0.45 -18.25
N PRO A 179 2.93 1.39 -17.28
CA PRO A 179 3.82 1.40 -16.13
C PRO A 179 3.65 0.17 -15.22
N TRP A 180 2.42 -0.35 -15.09
CA TRP A 180 2.15 -1.59 -14.37
C TRP A 180 2.75 -2.80 -15.09
N LEU A 181 2.53 -2.95 -16.42
CA LEU A 181 3.11 -4.02 -17.23
C LEU A 181 4.64 -3.98 -17.19
N TRP A 182 5.23 -2.78 -17.25
CA TRP A 182 6.67 -2.58 -17.14
C TRP A 182 7.24 -3.13 -15.81
N LEU A 183 6.51 -2.98 -14.70
CA LEU A 183 6.87 -3.59 -13.41
C LEU A 183 6.65 -5.11 -13.41
N CYS A 184 5.59 -5.62 -14.04
CA CYS A 184 5.32 -7.07 -14.16
C CYS A 184 6.45 -7.82 -14.87
N ASP A 185 7.16 -7.18 -15.80
CA ASP A 185 8.33 -7.76 -16.49
C ASP A 185 9.56 -7.91 -15.57
N ARG A 186 9.56 -7.29 -14.38
CA ARG A 186 10.74 -7.14 -13.51
C ARG A 186 10.51 -7.60 -12.07
N LEU A 187 9.29 -7.63 -11.64
CA LEU A 187 8.83 -8.08 -10.32
C LEU A 187 7.68 -9.07 -10.50
N THR A 188 7.47 -9.91 -9.54
CA THR A 188 6.32 -10.82 -9.53
C THR A 188 5.06 -10.08 -9.08
N ASP A 189 4.08 -9.95 -9.97
CA ASP A 189 2.74 -9.44 -9.61
C ASP A 189 2.04 -10.44 -8.70
N VAL A 190 1.68 -9.98 -7.50
CA VAL A 190 1.07 -10.83 -6.47
C VAL A 190 -0.31 -11.35 -6.89
N ARG A 191 -1.10 -10.54 -7.60
CA ARG A 191 -2.43 -10.92 -8.12
C ARG A 191 -2.32 -12.12 -9.09
N ALA A 192 -1.34 -12.07 -9.99
CA ALA A 192 -1.14 -13.09 -10.99
C ALA A 192 -0.49 -14.37 -10.41
N ALA A 193 0.37 -14.23 -9.41
CA ALA A 193 1.20 -15.32 -8.90
C ALA A 193 0.61 -16.05 -7.68
N ALA A 194 -0.30 -15.43 -6.91
CA ALA A 194 -0.87 -16.06 -5.73
C ALA A 194 -1.80 -17.24 -6.14
N PRO A 195 -1.66 -18.41 -5.50
CA PRO A 195 -2.46 -19.59 -5.84
C PRO A 195 -3.96 -19.43 -5.54
N ILE A 196 -4.29 -18.53 -4.64
CA ILE A 196 -5.67 -18.15 -4.30
C ILE A 196 -5.79 -16.65 -4.52
N THR A 197 -6.59 -16.24 -5.50
CA THR A 197 -6.78 -14.83 -5.86
C THR A 197 -8.26 -14.48 -5.95
N THR A 198 -8.62 -13.31 -5.40
CA THR A 198 -9.91 -12.68 -5.64
C THR A 198 -9.74 -11.74 -6.83
N ASP A 199 -10.37 -12.07 -7.96
CA ASP A 199 -10.30 -11.26 -9.19
C ASP A 199 -11.31 -10.10 -9.13
N MET A 200 -10.99 -9.10 -8.31
CA MET A 200 -11.80 -7.90 -8.13
C MET A 200 -11.00 -6.66 -8.49
N MET A 201 -11.68 -5.66 -9.05
CA MET A 201 -11.11 -4.32 -9.28
C MET A 201 -10.89 -3.60 -7.95
N THR A 202 -10.02 -2.57 -7.94
CA THR A 202 -9.59 -1.94 -6.70
C THR A 202 -10.14 -0.54 -6.48
N HIS A 203 -10.59 0.14 -7.55
CA HIS A 203 -11.09 1.53 -7.47
C HIS A 203 -12.54 1.62 -7.95
N HIS A 204 -13.38 2.31 -7.17
CA HIS A 204 -14.82 2.51 -7.41
C HIS A 204 -15.19 3.99 -7.38
N ALA A 205 -16.48 4.30 -7.53
CA ALA A 205 -17.00 5.64 -7.31
C ALA A 205 -16.86 6.03 -5.83
N TYR A 206 -16.83 7.34 -5.58
CA TYR A 206 -16.70 7.87 -4.22
C TYR A 206 -17.80 7.32 -3.31
N PRO A 207 -17.47 6.95 -2.07
CA PRO A 207 -18.43 6.49 -1.09
C PRO A 207 -19.54 7.54 -0.86
N ILE A 208 -20.79 7.14 -0.96
CA ILE A 208 -21.94 8.00 -0.69
C ILE A 208 -22.23 7.96 0.81
N LYS A 209 -22.52 9.13 1.37
CA LYS A 209 -22.97 9.25 2.75
C LYS A 209 -24.48 9.06 2.82
N ASP A 210 -24.94 8.20 3.74
CA ASP A 210 -26.28 8.34 4.31
C ASP A 210 -26.32 9.49 5.34
N GLU A 211 -27.46 9.71 5.99
CA GLU A 211 -27.59 10.71 7.05
C GLU A 211 -26.72 10.41 8.26
N ALA A 212 -26.39 9.12 8.52
CA ALA A 212 -25.43 8.69 9.53
C ALA A 212 -23.95 8.79 9.04
N GLY A 213 -23.73 9.02 7.76
CA GLY A 213 -22.42 9.24 7.17
C GLY A 213 -21.57 8.00 6.95
N LEU A 214 -22.16 6.80 7.00
CA LEU A 214 -21.42 5.52 7.03
C LEU A 214 -21.84 4.53 5.93
N TYR A 215 -22.83 4.86 5.11
CA TYR A 215 -23.34 3.93 4.12
C TYR A 215 -22.64 4.08 2.77
N PHE A 216 -22.38 2.96 2.09
CA PHE A 216 -21.95 2.91 0.70
C PHE A 216 -23.14 2.49 -0.18
N ASP A 217 -23.55 3.40 -1.08
CA ASP A 217 -24.57 3.15 -2.11
C ASP A 217 -23.99 3.55 -3.49
N GLY A 218 -22.75 3.15 -3.73
CA GLY A 218 -22.01 3.46 -4.94
C GLY A 218 -21.87 2.26 -5.87
N GLU A 219 -21.12 2.46 -6.92
CA GLU A 219 -20.83 1.41 -7.88
C GLU A 219 -19.71 0.49 -7.38
N MET A 220 -19.78 -0.79 -7.77
CA MET A 220 -18.69 -1.72 -7.55
C MET A 220 -17.43 -1.27 -8.30
N PRO A 221 -16.23 -1.65 -7.82
CA PRO A 221 -14.97 -1.30 -8.47
C PRO A 221 -14.96 -1.69 -9.95
N ARG A 222 -14.49 -0.77 -10.82
CA ARG A 222 -14.49 -0.95 -12.28
C ARG A 222 -13.10 -0.93 -12.91
N ARG A 223 -12.06 -0.58 -12.14
CA ARG A 223 -10.68 -0.50 -12.60
C ARG A 223 -9.71 -0.92 -11.51
N THR A 224 -8.56 -1.39 -11.91
CA THR A 224 -7.47 -1.73 -10.99
C THR A 224 -6.39 -0.66 -11.10
N LEU A 225 -6.13 0.04 -10.01
CA LEU A 225 -5.09 1.06 -9.87
C LEU A 225 -4.04 0.66 -8.83
N ASP A 226 -4.44 -0.23 -7.91
CA ASP A 226 -3.65 -0.64 -6.77
C ASP A 226 -3.04 -2.02 -7.02
N HIS A 227 -1.75 -2.14 -6.80
CA HIS A 227 -0.99 -3.35 -7.10
C HIS A 227 0.00 -3.67 -5.99
N LEU A 228 0.27 -4.95 -5.78
CA LEU A 228 1.35 -5.46 -4.96
C LEU A 228 2.27 -6.33 -5.80
N PHE A 229 3.57 -6.14 -5.59
CA PHE A 229 4.63 -6.92 -6.21
C PHE A 229 5.53 -7.52 -5.15
N VAL A 230 6.19 -8.59 -5.49
CA VAL A 230 7.30 -9.15 -4.71
C VAL A 230 8.53 -9.33 -5.59
N THR A 231 9.70 -9.25 -5.00
CA THR A 231 10.92 -9.63 -5.69
C THR A 231 10.89 -11.14 -5.96
N ASP A 232 11.42 -11.56 -7.12
CA ASP A 232 11.69 -12.98 -7.35
C ASP A 232 12.75 -13.46 -6.37
N ASP A 233 12.28 -14.19 -5.35
CA ASP A 233 13.09 -14.68 -4.24
C ASP A 233 12.46 -15.96 -3.67
N CYS A 234 13.20 -17.06 -3.71
CA CYS A 234 12.72 -18.36 -3.23
C CYS A 234 12.37 -18.39 -1.73
N ARG A 235 12.76 -17.36 -0.98
CA ARG A 235 12.40 -17.16 0.44
C ARG A 235 11.00 -16.58 0.63
N MET A 236 10.34 -16.11 -0.43
CA MET A 236 8.96 -15.58 -0.40
C MET A 236 8.00 -16.57 -1.04
N GLN A 237 7.08 -17.10 -0.27
CA GLN A 237 6.01 -17.98 -0.75
C GLN A 237 4.66 -17.27 -0.60
N LEU A 238 3.99 -17.00 -1.71
CA LEU A 238 2.64 -16.43 -1.74
C LEU A 238 1.60 -17.51 -1.44
N HIS A 239 0.56 -17.16 -0.67
CA HIS A 239 -0.55 -18.05 -0.34
C HIS A 239 -1.87 -17.56 -0.90
N SER A 240 -2.20 -16.30 -0.67
CA SER A 240 -3.41 -15.69 -1.21
C SER A 240 -3.26 -14.19 -1.39
N PHE A 241 -4.01 -13.69 -2.36
CA PHE A 241 -4.24 -12.28 -2.60
C PHE A 241 -5.74 -12.01 -2.66
N ALA A 242 -6.22 -10.99 -1.98
CA ALA A 242 -7.62 -10.62 -2.00
C ALA A 242 -7.78 -9.10 -2.10
N VAL A 243 -8.84 -8.67 -2.79
CA VAL A 243 -9.38 -7.31 -2.74
C VAL A 243 -10.61 -7.35 -1.85
N ASP A 244 -10.62 -6.59 -0.76
CA ASP A 244 -11.80 -6.53 0.11
C ASP A 244 -12.83 -5.54 -0.46
N THR A 245 -13.93 -6.10 -0.96
CA THR A 245 -15.09 -5.35 -1.49
C THR A 245 -16.29 -5.43 -0.56
N SER A 246 -16.08 -5.69 0.73
CA SER A 246 -17.15 -5.64 1.73
C SER A 246 -17.78 -4.23 1.81
N GLN A 247 -19.02 -4.15 2.25
CA GLN A 247 -19.71 -2.87 2.45
C GLN A 247 -18.89 -1.90 3.30
N ARG A 248 -18.20 -2.40 4.32
CA ARG A 248 -17.32 -1.60 5.17
C ARG A 248 -16.12 -1.05 4.40
N ALA A 249 -15.45 -1.90 3.61
CA ALA A 249 -14.32 -1.48 2.79
C ALA A 249 -14.74 -0.41 1.77
N LEU A 250 -15.84 -0.64 1.05
CA LEU A 250 -16.40 0.29 0.07
C LEU A 250 -16.84 1.63 0.71
N ALA A 251 -17.19 1.63 2.00
CA ALA A 251 -17.58 2.85 2.71
C ALA A 251 -16.40 3.68 3.25
N THR A 252 -15.18 3.14 3.29
CA THR A 252 -14.04 3.82 3.92
C THR A 252 -13.24 4.68 2.96
N SER A 253 -13.11 4.26 1.71
CA SER A 253 -12.30 4.94 0.68
C SER A 253 -12.92 4.69 -0.69
N ASP A 254 -12.51 5.41 -1.70
CA ASP A 254 -12.77 5.12 -3.11
C ASP A 254 -11.86 4.02 -3.67
N HIS A 255 -10.92 3.53 -2.86
CA HIS A 255 -10.07 2.38 -3.13
C HIS A 255 -10.31 1.24 -2.14
N CYS A 256 -10.36 0.02 -2.66
CA CYS A 256 -10.51 -1.20 -1.87
C CYS A 256 -9.16 -1.66 -1.29
N PRO A 257 -9.15 -2.20 -0.07
CA PRO A 257 -7.94 -2.80 0.49
C PRO A 257 -7.47 -4.02 -0.30
N LEU A 258 -6.15 -4.14 -0.46
CA LEU A 258 -5.46 -5.33 -0.91
C LEU A 258 -4.93 -6.10 0.30
N ILE A 259 -5.16 -7.41 0.33
CA ILE A 259 -4.72 -8.29 1.41
C ILE A 259 -3.84 -9.38 0.83
N LEU A 260 -2.56 -9.39 1.23
CA LEU A 260 -1.61 -10.44 0.88
C LEU A 260 -1.34 -11.33 2.09
N ASN A 261 -1.44 -12.66 1.92
CA ASN A 261 -0.89 -13.64 2.84
C ASN A 261 0.28 -14.35 2.20
N ALA A 262 1.41 -14.37 2.88
CA ALA A 262 2.66 -14.97 2.43
C ALA A 262 3.43 -15.63 3.57
N THR A 263 4.42 -16.44 3.24
CA THR A 263 5.44 -16.91 4.18
C THR A 263 6.79 -16.42 3.72
N VAL A 264 7.55 -15.83 4.63
CA VAL A 264 8.96 -15.48 4.43
C VAL A 264 9.82 -16.50 5.18
N THR A 265 10.85 -17.03 4.53
CA THR A 265 11.82 -17.94 5.16
C THR A 265 13.14 -17.23 5.36
N GLY A 266 13.76 -17.44 6.52
CA GLY A 266 15.11 -16.97 6.86
C GLY A 266 16.04 -18.13 7.23
N GLU A 267 17.30 -17.82 7.40
CA GLU A 267 18.32 -18.77 7.89
C GLU A 267 18.09 -19.21 9.33
#